data_144b9ab30a1790fff8f5e6163b16b5af
#
_entry.id   144b9ab30a1790fff8f5e6163b16b5af
#
_cell.length_a   1.000
_cell.length_b   1.000
_cell.length_c   1.000
_cell.angle_alpha   90.00
_cell.angle_beta   90.00
_cell.angle_gamma   90.00
#
_symmetry.space_group_name_H-M   'P 1'
#
loop_
_entity.id
_entity.type
_entity.pdbx_description
1 polymer ?
#
loop_
_entity_poly.entity_id
_entity_poly.type
_entity_poly.pdbx_seq_one_letter_code
_entity_poly.pdbx_strand_id
1 'polypeptide(L)'
;MVSNTKLTNRKWFLLAGLIAMLFAGVIYAWSILKVPFKTELGFADSQLSLCFTFTMCTFCLGAFFGSKLYKKIGVTLTCVIAGALSGLGFFLTGCVTLNPVLLCVFYALFAGLGIGVAYNVIISVVNSWYPDKKGFSSGVLLMGFGASTLILGNVIDLLFKAEGVGYKNTYMILGVVIALAIIGAGIVIKAPHTDVDFPKAKATPKANTDNFEIADYTTTQMIKRFTFWRAFILLVFLTAVGNSVISFARDLVLSVGATDSWAATLVGVLAVCNGLGRIITGVLFDKMGRKFTMIFSNLLTIFAALTTLASILLGSLPICIIGLCLTGLSYGSCPTVCSAFVSSFYGMKYFPTNFSIINFNLIAASFIATLSNNLISMSGGYTLPFIVLLAISLVALVLNFTIKKP
;
A
#
# COMPACT_ATOMS: atom_id res chain seq x y z
N MET A 1 35.36 4.89 19.50
CA MET A 1 35.27 5.48 18.16
C MET A 1 34.60 4.57 17.10
N VAL A 2 34.57 3.25 17.25
CA VAL A 2 33.94 2.30 16.30
C VAL A 2 32.41 2.39 16.26
N SER A 3 31.78 2.85 17.33
CA SER A 3 30.30 2.93 17.46
C SER A 3 29.66 4.04 16.58
N ASN A 4 30.33 5.19 16.42
CA ASN A 4 29.75 6.32 15.66
C ASN A 4 29.71 6.10 14.14
N THR A 5 30.68 5.39 13.58
CA THR A 5 30.75 5.11 12.14
C THR A 5 29.63 4.16 11.70
N LYS A 6 29.22 3.23 12.56
CA LYS A 6 28.09 2.28 12.27
C LYS A 6 26.75 2.99 12.25
N LEU A 7 26.54 4.00 13.13
CA LEU A 7 25.29 4.79 13.16
C LEU A 7 25.20 5.79 12.00
N THR A 8 26.31 6.28 11.48
CA THR A 8 26.32 7.20 10.32
C THR A 8 25.79 6.52 9.06
N ASN A 9 25.98 5.20 8.92
CA ASN A 9 25.53 4.43 7.77
C ASN A 9 24.00 4.27 7.71
N ARG A 10 23.25 4.42 8.81
CA ARG A 10 21.79 4.26 8.81
C ARG A 10 21.09 5.24 7.87
N LYS A 11 21.66 6.44 7.62
CA LYS A 11 21.11 7.43 6.67
C LYS A 11 21.17 6.91 5.24
N TRP A 12 22.26 6.23 4.88
CA TRP A 12 22.43 5.63 3.57
C TRP A 12 21.51 4.44 3.36
N PHE A 13 21.25 3.64 4.40
CA PHE A 13 20.27 2.57 4.34
C PHE A 13 18.85 3.10 4.15
N LEU A 14 18.51 4.20 4.83
CA LEU A 14 17.23 4.87 4.65
C LEU A 14 17.08 5.44 3.23
N LEU A 15 18.12 6.07 2.70
CA LEU A 15 18.12 6.64 1.34
C LEU A 15 18.01 5.52 0.27
N ALA A 16 18.79 4.46 0.39
CA ALA A 16 18.72 3.31 -0.51
C ALA A 16 17.33 2.65 -0.45
N GLY A 17 16.77 2.50 0.76
CA GLY A 17 15.43 2.01 0.96
C GLY A 17 14.36 2.93 0.35
N LEU A 18 14.49 4.25 0.50
CA LEU A 18 13.59 5.24 -0.09
C LEU A 18 13.57 5.13 -1.62
N ILE A 19 14.74 5.03 -2.26
CA ILE A 19 14.85 4.87 -3.71
C ILE A 19 14.18 3.57 -4.15
N ALA A 20 14.49 2.45 -3.51
CA ALA A 20 13.87 1.18 -3.86
C ALA A 20 12.34 1.20 -3.66
N MET A 21 11.87 1.84 -2.59
CA MET A 21 10.43 1.99 -2.32
C MET A 21 9.75 2.89 -3.34
N LEU A 22 10.43 3.91 -3.86
CA LEU A 22 9.92 4.76 -4.93
C LEU A 22 9.64 3.93 -6.20
N PHE A 23 10.56 3.07 -6.60
CA PHE A 23 10.37 2.21 -7.78
C PHE A 23 9.40 1.06 -7.51
N ALA A 24 9.44 0.45 -6.34
CA ALA A 24 8.50 -0.60 -5.95
C ALA A 24 7.05 -0.11 -5.86
N GLY A 25 6.85 1.17 -5.51
CA GLY A 25 5.53 1.78 -5.36
C GLY A 25 4.75 1.93 -6.66
N VAL A 26 5.38 1.74 -7.83
CA VAL A 26 4.73 1.84 -9.15
C VAL A 26 3.52 0.89 -9.29
N ILE A 27 3.45 -0.15 -8.48
CA ILE A 27 2.30 -1.07 -8.43
C ILE A 27 0.97 -0.35 -8.12
N TYR A 28 1.01 0.79 -7.43
CA TYR A 28 -0.17 1.63 -7.18
C TYR A 28 -0.55 2.56 -8.34
N ALA A 29 0.30 2.64 -9.38
CA ALA A 29 -0.03 3.35 -10.61
C ALA A 29 -0.90 2.51 -11.57
N TRP A 30 -1.57 1.43 -11.07
CA TRP A 30 -2.32 0.49 -11.90
C TRP A 30 -3.33 1.15 -12.83
N SER A 31 -4.05 2.17 -12.37
CA SER A 31 -5.02 2.90 -13.22
C SER A 31 -4.37 3.59 -14.43
N ILE A 32 -3.06 3.87 -14.37
CA ILE A 32 -2.26 4.39 -15.49
C ILE A 32 -1.69 3.22 -16.29
N LEU A 33 -1.09 2.25 -15.59
CA LEU A 33 -0.42 1.10 -16.20
C LEU A 33 -1.37 0.22 -17.03
N LYS A 34 -2.64 0.09 -16.66
CA LYS A 34 -3.61 -0.73 -17.38
C LYS A 34 -4.06 -0.13 -18.73
N VAL A 35 -3.81 1.18 -18.97
CA VAL A 35 -4.35 1.91 -20.13
C VAL A 35 -4.02 1.23 -21.46
N PRO A 36 -2.76 0.89 -21.78
CA PRO A 36 -2.44 0.25 -23.05
C PRO A 36 -3.15 -1.10 -23.28
N PHE A 37 -3.34 -1.89 -22.21
CA PHE A 37 -4.05 -3.16 -22.31
C PHE A 37 -5.53 -2.97 -22.64
N LYS A 38 -6.13 -1.88 -22.17
CA LYS A 38 -7.50 -1.52 -22.47
C LYS A 38 -7.63 -0.93 -23.90
N THR A 39 -6.76 0.03 -24.24
CA THR A 39 -6.92 0.81 -25.48
C THR A 39 -6.32 0.13 -26.71
N GLU A 40 -5.18 -0.55 -26.57
CA GLU A 40 -4.46 -1.16 -27.68
C GLU A 40 -4.77 -2.66 -27.85
N LEU A 41 -4.95 -3.38 -26.71
CA LEU A 41 -5.20 -4.82 -26.73
C LEU A 41 -6.67 -5.21 -26.51
N GLY A 42 -7.54 -4.24 -26.19
CA GLY A 42 -8.97 -4.46 -26.04
C GLY A 42 -9.38 -5.32 -24.84
N PHE A 43 -8.55 -5.38 -23.78
CA PHE A 43 -8.87 -6.16 -22.59
C PHE A 43 -10.05 -5.52 -21.83
N ALA A 44 -10.97 -6.37 -21.37
CA ALA A 44 -12.13 -5.94 -20.62
C ALA A 44 -11.75 -5.39 -19.23
N ASP A 45 -12.48 -4.41 -18.73
CA ASP A 45 -12.26 -3.83 -17.40
C ASP A 45 -12.33 -4.87 -16.28
N SER A 46 -13.16 -5.91 -16.43
CA SER A 46 -13.25 -7.03 -15.49
C SER A 46 -11.95 -7.83 -15.43
N GLN A 47 -11.29 -8.09 -16.57
CA GLN A 47 -10.01 -8.80 -16.63
C GLN A 47 -8.89 -7.98 -15.99
N LEU A 48 -8.84 -6.67 -16.27
CA LEU A 48 -7.87 -5.75 -15.70
C LEU A 48 -8.06 -5.57 -14.19
N SER A 49 -9.30 -5.51 -13.74
CA SER A 49 -9.66 -5.46 -12.31
C SER A 49 -9.26 -6.74 -11.58
N LEU A 50 -9.48 -7.90 -12.19
CA LEU A 50 -9.05 -9.18 -11.64
C LEU A 50 -7.52 -9.27 -11.55
N CYS A 51 -6.80 -8.78 -12.56
CA CYS A 51 -5.34 -8.69 -12.53
C CYS A 51 -4.86 -7.85 -11.33
N PHE A 52 -5.47 -6.69 -11.07
CA PHE A 52 -5.16 -5.87 -9.90
C PHE A 52 -5.40 -6.62 -8.59
N THR A 53 -6.52 -7.33 -8.48
CA THR A 53 -6.82 -8.15 -7.29
C THR A 53 -5.75 -9.22 -7.05
N PHE A 54 -5.38 -9.97 -8.09
CA PHE A 54 -4.31 -10.96 -7.99
C PHE A 54 -2.97 -10.32 -7.63
N THR A 55 -2.69 -9.11 -8.14
CA THR A 55 -1.49 -8.37 -7.78
C THR A 55 -1.45 -8.05 -6.28
N MET A 56 -2.57 -7.61 -5.70
CA MET A 56 -2.65 -7.35 -4.26
C MET A 56 -2.54 -8.64 -3.43
N CYS A 57 -3.10 -9.74 -3.90
CA CYS A 57 -2.95 -11.04 -3.25
C CYS A 57 -1.48 -11.49 -3.21
N THR A 58 -0.81 -11.47 -4.36
CA THR A 58 0.59 -11.88 -4.46
C THR A 58 1.54 -10.93 -3.74
N PHE A 59 1.25 -9.62 -3.73
CA PHE A 59 1.95 -8.64 -2.91
C PHE A 59 1.89 -8.99 -1.41
N CYS A 60 0.72 -9.30 -0.89
CA CYS A 60 0.55 -9.69 0.52
C CYS A 60 1.27 -11.01 0.85
N LEU A 61 1.17 -12.00 -0.05
CA LEU A 61 1.89 -13.27 0.09
C LEU A 61 3.40 -13.05 0.01
N GLY A 62 3.87 -12.21 -0.91
CA GLY A 62 5.28 -11.82 -1.02
C GLY A 62 5.79 -11.17 0.26
N ALA A 63 5.03 -10.25 0.84
CA ALA A 63 5.37 -9.61 2.10
C ALA A 63 5.46 -10.61 3.26
N PHE A 64 4.54 -11.57 3.32
CA PHE A 64 4.54 -12.64 4.32
C PHE A 64 5.75 -13.58 4.16
N PHE A 65 6.00 -14.09 2.96
CA PHE A 65 7.15 -14.96 2.69
C PHE A 65 8.48 -14.22 2.83
N GLY A 66 8.57 -12.98 2.37
CA GLY A 66 9.75 -12.13 2.49
C GLY A 66 10.19 -11.95 3.94
N SER A 67 9.24 -11.78 4.86
CA SER A 67 9.51 -11.66 6.30
C SER A 67 10.19 -12.87 6.92
N LYS A 68 9.99 -14.05 6.36
CA LYS A 68 10.64 -15.31 6.78
C LYS A 68 11.92 -15.57 6.01
N LEU A 69 11.91 -15.24 4.72
CA LEU A 69 13.01 -15.55 3.79
C LEU A 69 14.29 -14.82 4.18
N TYR A 70 14.21 -13.49 4.44
CA TYR A 70 15.40 -12.70 4.76
C TYR A 70 16.10 -13.15 6.05
N LYS A 71 15.37 -13.78 6.98
CA LYS A 71 15.94 -14.36 8.19
C LYS A 71 16.75 -15.64 7.94
N LYS A 72 16.43 -16.35 6.84
CA LYS A 72 17.10 -17.61 6.46
C LYS A 72 18.29 -17.38 5.53
N ILE A 73 18.13 -16.55 4.50
CA ILE A 73 19.13 -16.37 3.44
C ILE A 73 19.76 -14.97 3.42
N GLY A 74 19.39 -14.12 4.38
CA GLY A 74 19.91 -12.76 4.49
C GLY A 74 19.19 -11.74 3.61
N VAL A 75 19.49 -10.46 3.88
CA VAL A 75 18.82 -9.30 3.24
C VAL A 75 19.18 -9.23 1.76
N THR A 76 20.46 -9.30 1.43
CA THR A 76 20.98 -9.13 0.07
C THR A 76 20.37 -10.14 -0.89
N LEU A 77 20.49 -11.44 -0.58
CA LEU A 77 19.97 -12.49 -1.46
C LEU A 77 18.44 -12.41 -1.60
N THR A 78 17.74 -12.07 -0.52
CA THR A 78 16.28 -11.88 -0.58
C THR A 78 15.90 -10.72 -1.50
N CYS A 79 16.62 -9.59 -1.44
CA CYS A 79 16.38 -8.45 -2.32
C CYS A 79 16.79 -8.75 -3.78
N VAL A 80 17.83 -9.56 -4.01
CA VAL A 80 18.17 -10.03 -5.36
C VAL A 80 17.03 -10.85 -5.96
N ILE A 81 16.50 -11.82 -5.22
CA ILE A 81 15.35 -12.62 -5.67
C ILE A 81 14.13 -11.73 -5.90
N ALA A 82 13.85 -10.81 -4.98
CA ALA A 82 12.71 -9.88 -5.08
C ALA A 82 12.84 -8.96 -6.30
N GLY A 83 14.04 -8.38 -6.52
CA GLY A 83 14.32 -7.52 -7.65
C GLY A 83 14.28 -8.27 -8.99
N ALA A 84 14.82 -9.50 -9.04
CA ALA A 84 14.75 -10.35 -10.23
C ALA A 84 13.29 -10.72 -10.56
N LEU A 85 12.49 -11.13 -9.58
CA LEU A 85 11.08 -11.46 -9.78
C LEU A 85 10.27 -10.23 -10.25
N SER A 86 10.39 -9.11 -9.55
CA SER A 86 9.65 -7.91 -9.91
C SER A 86 10.08 -7.35 -11.27
N GLY A 87 11.40 -7.29 -11.50
CA GLY A 87 11.93 -6.82 -12.77
C GLY A 87 11.53 -7.71 -13.95
N LEU A 88 11.66 -9.02 -13.80
CA LEU A 88 11.23 -9.98 -14.82
C LEU A 88 9.71 -9.87 -15.07
N GLY A 89 8.91 -9.72 -14.01
CA GLY A 89 7.48 -9.54 -14.11
C GLY A 89 7.09 -8.31 -14.93
N PHE A 90 7.66 -7.15 -14.65
CA PHE A 90 7.43 -5.95 -15.45
C PHE A 90 7.96 -6.08 -16.88
N PHE A 91 9.17 -6.62 -17.07
CA PHE A 91 9.78 -6.82 -18.38
C PHE A 91 8.90 -7.70 -19.27
N LEU A 92 8.48 -8.87 -18.78
CA LEU A 92 7.61 -9.79 -19.51
C LEU A 92 6.21 -9.24 -19.74
N THR A 93 5.74 -8.33 -18.89
CA THR A 93 4.46 -7.63 -19.10
C THR A 93 4.49 -6.80 -20.40
N GLY A 94 5.63 -6.24 -20.79
CA GLY A 94 5.82 -5.60 -22.09
C GLY A 94 5.70 -6.55 -23.29
N CYS A 95 5.84 -7.86 -23.07
CA CYS A 95 5.70 -8.88 -24.10
C CYS A 95 4.26 -9.44 -24.22
N VAL A 96 3.34 -9.02 -23.34
CA VAL A 96 1.94 -9.48 -23.39
C VAL A 96 1.26 -8.96 -24.66
N THR A 97 0.59 -9.88 -25.35
CA THR A 97 -0.19 -9.58 -26.55
C THR A 97 -1.69 -9.73 -26.26
N LEU A 98 -2.35 -10.73 -26.83
CA LEU A 98 -3.81 -10.88 -26.75
C LEU A 98 -4.30 -11.77 -25.58
N ASN A 99 -3.39 -12.25 -24.71
CA ASN A 99 -3.76 -13.18 -23.65
C ASN A 99 -3.75 -12.51 -22.25
N PRO A 100 -4.91 -12.20 -21.67
CA PRO A 100 -5.00 -11.55 -20.37
C PRO A 100 -4.47 -12.44 -19.21
N VAL A 101 -4.41 -13.76 -19.39
CA VAL A 101 -3.83 -14.68 -18.39
C VAL A 101 -2.32 -14.44 -18.25
N LEU A 102 -1.62 -14.19 -19.36
CA LEU A 102 -0.20 -13.85 -19.32
C LEU A 102 0.06 -12.53 -18.58
N LEU A 103 -0.83 -11.56 -18.71
CA LEU A 103 -0.77 -10.33 -17.92
C LEU A 103 -0.85 -10.64 -16.41
N CYS A 104 -1.79 -11.49 -16.00
CA CYS A 104 -1.91 -11.90 -14.60
C CYS A 104 -0.68 -12.69 -14.11
N VAL A 105 -0.08 -13.54 -14.94
CA VAL A 105 1.14 -14.28 -14.56
C VAL A 105 2.33 -13.34 -14.44
N PHE A 106 2.55 -12.48 -15.40
CA PHE A 106 3.75 -11.65 -15.40
C PHE A 106 3.62 -10.48 -14.42
N TYR A 107 2.55 -9.70 -14.52
CA TYR A 107 2.36 -8.54 -13.67
C TYR A 107 1.90 -8.94 -12.25
N ALA A 108 0.84 -9.73 -12.14
CA ALA A 108 0.30 -10.03 -10.82
C ALA A 108 1.18 -11.02 -10.05
N LEU A 109 1.55 -12.17 -10.64
CA LEU A 109 2.29 -13.18 -9.90
C LEU A 109 3.74 -12.76 -9.70
N PHE A 110 4.50 -12.47 -10.76
CA PHE A 110 5.93 -12.20 -10.63
C PHE A 110 6.20 -10.81 -10.05
N ALA A 111 5.65 -9.75 -10.66
CA ALA A 111 5.92 -8.41 -10.15
C ALA A 111 5.27 -8.17 -8.78
N GLY A 112 4.01 -8.59 -8.59
CA GLY A 112 3.32 -8.44 -7.30
C GLY A 112 4.05 -9.15 -6.16
N LEU A 113 4.44 -10.44 -6.36
CA LEU A 113 5.17 -11.22 -5.36
C LEU A 113 6.55 -10.58 -5.06
N GLY A 114 7.32 -10.24 -6.10
CA GLY A 114 8.65 -9.65 -5.95
C GLY A 114 8.61 -8.32 -5.20
N ILE A 115 7.69 -7.41 -5.58
CA ILE A 115 7.52 -6.14 -4.89
C ILE A 115 7.08 -6.35 -3.43
N GLY A 116 6.18 -7.31 -3.16
CA GLY A 116 5.74 -7.64 -1.81
C GLY A 116 6.90 -8.09 -0.92
N VAL A 117 7.77 -8.97 -1.43
CA VAL A 117 9.00 -9.40 -0.73
C VAL A 117 9.90 -8.19 -0.44
N ALA A 118 10.22 -7.38 -1.44
CA ALA A 118 11.09 -6.21 -1.30
C ALA A 118 10.53 -5.21 -0.28
N TYR A 119 9.23 -4.89 -0.38
CA TYR A 119 8.52 -3.98 0.52
C TYR A 119 8.72 -4.34 1.98
N ASN A 120 8.43 -5.58 2.34
CA ASN A 120 8.49 -6.01 3.73
C ASN A 120 9.93 -6.07 4.25
N VAL A 121 10.86 -6.60 3.45
CA VAL A 121 12.27 -6.74 3.83
C VAL A 121 12.92 -5.37 4.03
N ILE A 122 12.76 -4.46 3.08
CA ILE A 122 13.35 -3.12 3.15
C ILE A 122 12.82 -2.36 4.37
N ILE A 123 11.49 -2.33 4.57
CA ILE A 123 10.89 -1.66 5.74
C ILE A 123 11.38 -2.28 7.05
N SER A 124 11.36 -3.61 7.15
CA SER A 124 11.73 -4.30 8.39
C SER A 124 13.19 -4.05 8.76
N VAL A 125 14.09 -4.15 7.79
CA VAL A 125 15.53 -4.03 8.04
C VAL A 125 15.92 -2.57 8.29
N VAL A 126 15.40 -1.62 7.50
CA VAL A 126 15.69 -0.19 7.76
C VAL A 126 15.13 0.25 9.10
N ASN A 127 13.92 -0.17 9.47
CA ASN A 127 13.34 0.16 10.78
C ASN A 127 14.15 -0.40 11.96
N SER A 128 14.84 -1.52 11.79
CA SER A 128 15.72 -2.07 12.83
C SER A 128 16.95 -1.18 13.11
N TRP A 129 17.33 -0.30 12.17
CA TRP A 129 18.36 0.73 12.35
C TRP A 129 17.85 2.01 13.02
N TYR A 130 16.52 2.15 13.17
CA TYR A 130 15.88 3.32 13.76
C TYR A 130 14.96 2.96 14.94
N PRO A 131 15.46 2.21 15.97
CA PRO A 131 14.63 1.87 17.12
C PRO A 131 14.18 3.11 17.89
N ASP A 132 14.97 4.20 17.83
CA ASP A 132 14.71 5.52 18.40
C ASP A 132 13.66 6.34 17.61
N LYS A 133 13.46 6.05 16.32
CA LYS A 133 12.62 6.84 15.39
C LYS A 133 11.90 5.96 14.37
N LYS A 134 11.28 4.87 14.82
CA LYS A 134 10.59 3.90 13.92
C LYS A 134 9.51 4.54 13.05
N GLY A 135 8.71 5.45 13.63
CA GLY A 135 7.69 6.18 12.90
C GLY A 135 8.26 7.04 11.78
N PHE A 136 9.38 7.72 12.02
CA PHE A 136 10.07 8.52 11.01
C PHE A 136 10.61 7.65 9.86
N SER A 137 11.34 6.57 10.17
CA SER A 137 11.92 5.72 9.13
C SER A 137 10.85 5.02 8.29
N SER A 138 9.82 4.47 8.93
CA SER A 138 8.65 3.92 8.23
C SER A 138 7.97 4.97 7.37
N GLY A 139 7.74 6.17 7.93
CA GLY A 139 7.08 7.27 7.23
C GLY A 139 7.82 7.68 5.96
N VAL A 140 9.16 7.82 6.00
CA VAL A 140 9.99 8.16 4.85
C VAL A 140 9.91 7.07 3.77
N LEU A 141 10.06 5.80 4.15
CA LEU A 141 9.98 4.69 3.19
C LEU A 141 8.61 4.59 2.55
N LEU A 142 7.56 4.70 3.34
CA LEU A 142 6.19 4.60 2.87
C LEU A 142 5.75 5.83 2.06
N MET A 143 6.33 7.01 2.34
CA MET A 143 6.16 8.21 1.51
C MET A 143 6.80 7.99 0.13
N GLY A 144 8.02 7.42 0.07
CA GLY A 144 8.65 7.06 -1.20
C GLY A 144 7.77 6.13 -2.04
N PHE A 145 7.22 5.09 -1.40
CA PHE A 145 6.28 4.16 -2.04
C PHE A 145 5.00 4.87 -2.53
N GLY A 146 4.45 5.80 -1.75
CA GLY A 146 3.28 6.59 -2.14
C GLY A 146 3.58 7.62 -3.23
N ALA A 147 4.71 8.32 -3.16
CA ALA A 147 5.13 9.32 -4.14
C ALA A 147 5.45 8.72 -5.52
N SER A 148 5.68 7.41 -5.59
CA SER A 148 5.95 6.66 -6.81
C SER A 148 4.97 6.99 -7.93
N THR A 149 3.68 6.93 -7.66
CA THR A 149 2.65 7.17 -8.67
C THR A 149 2.67 8.61 -9.19
N LEU A 150 2.95 9.59 -8.32
CA LEU A 150 3.07 10.99 -8.76
C LEU A 150 4.29 11.21 -9.66
N ILE A 151 5.44 10.65 -9.27
CA ILE A 151 6.70 10.85 -9.98
C ILE A 151 6.77 9.96 -11.23
N LEU A 152 6.64 8.64 -11.02
CA LEU A 152 6.79 7.67 -12.10
C LEU A 152 5.54 7.56 -12.96
N GLY A 153 4.33 7.79 -12.41
CA GLY A 153 3.09 7.72 -13.17
C GLY A 153 3.05 8.72 -14.32
N ASN A 154 3.48 9.96 -14.08
CA ASN A 154 3.59 10.97 -15.15
C ASN A 154 4.67 10.59 -16.19
N VAL A 155 5.82 10.09 -15.73
CA VAL A 155 6.88 9.63 -16.65
C VAL A 155 6.40 8.46 -17.49
N ILE A 156 5.70 7.49 -16.89
CA ILE A 156 5.14 6.33 -17.59
C ILE A 156 4.11 6.76 -18.63
N ASP A 157 3.20 7.67 -18.27
CA ASP A 157 2.18 8.18 -19.22
C ASP A 157 2.80 8.90 -20.43
N LEU A 158 3.87 9.67 -20.18
CA LEU A 158 4.65 10.29 -21.26
C LEU A 158 5.37 9.25 -22.12
N LEU A 159 5.99 8.24 -21.53
CA LEU A 159 6.70 7.19 -22.28
C LEU A 159 5.73 6.32 -23.09
N PHE A 160 4.52 6.06 -22.61
CA PHE A 160 3.50 5.35 -23.39
C PHE A 160 3.13 6.09 -24.68
N LYS A 161 3.14 7.42 -24.65
CA LYS A 161 2.79 8.29 -25.78
C LYS A 161 3.97 8.67 -26.66
N ALA A 162 5.21 8.38 -26.23
CA ALA A 162 6.42 8.75 -26.95
C ALA A 162 6.60 7.89 -28.21
N GLU A 163 6.81 8.54 -29.36
CA GLU A 163 7.10 7.88 -30.62
C GLU A 163 8.40 7.04 -30.49
N GLY A 164 8.34 5.80 -30.94
CA GLY A 164 9.46 4.84 -30.88
C GLY A 164 9.64 4.14 -29.53
N VAL A 165 8.97 4.54 -28.45
CA VAL A 165 9.01 3.85 -27.14
C VAL A 165 7.75 2.98 -26.97
N GLY A 166 6.58 3.60 -26.84
CA GLY A 166 5.33 2.92 -26.61
C GLY A 166 5.26 2.12 -25.31
N TYR A 167 4.17 1.39 -25.11
CA TYR A 167 3.97 0.67 -23.83
C TYR A 167 4.93 -0.51 -23.65
N LYS A 168 5.28 -1.24 -24.71
CA LYS A 168 6.14 -2.43 -24.63
C LYS A 168 7.52 -2.09 -24.06
N ASN A 169 8.18 -1.12 -24.68
CA ASN A 169 9.52 -0.69 -24.24
C ASN A 169 9.46 -0.03 -22.86
N THR A 170 8.37 0.71 -22.56
CA THR A 170 8.18 1.32 -21.22
C THR A 170 8.14 0.24 -20.14
N TYR A 171 7.39 -0.84 -20.31
CA TYR A 171 7.36 -1.95 -19.35
C TYR A 171 8.70 -2.65 -19.22
N MET A 172 9.45 -2.84 -20.32
CA MET A 172 10.79 -3.42 -20.29
C MET A 172 11.77 -2.52 -19.52
N ILE A 173 11.75 -1.21 -19.77
CA ILE A 173 12.56 -0.21 -19.05
C ILE A 173 12.22 -0.24 -17.56
N LEU A 174 10.94 -0.21 -17.21
CA LEU A 174 10.48 -0.31 -15.82
C LEU A 174 10.99 -1.58 -15.15
N GLY A 175 10.94 -2.72 -15.82
CA GLY A 175 11.42 -3.99 -15.31
C GLY A 175 12.90 -3.92 -14.93
N VAL A 176 13.74 -3.38 -15.82
CA VAL A 176 15.17 -3.21 -15.56
C VAL A 176 15.44 -2.25 -14.42
N VAL A 177 14.79 -1.08 -14.41
CA VAL A 177 15.03 -0.05 -13.40
C VAL A 177 14.55 -0.49 -12.01
N ILE A 178 13.38 -1.15 -11.92
CA ILE A 178 12.88 -1.72 -10.67
C ILE A 178 13.81 -2.79 -10.12
N ALA A 179 14.29 -3.70 -10.98
CA ALA A 179 15.26 -4.72 -10.59
C ALA A 179 16.54 -4.09 -10.01
N LEU A 180 17.13 -3.13 -10.73
CA LEU A 180 18.35 -2.45 -10.30
C LEU A 180 18.16 -1.68 -8.99
N ALA A 181 17.03 -1.01 -8.80
CA ALA A 181 16.74 -0.26 -7.58
C ALA A 181 16.61 -1.20 -6.36
N ILE A 182 15.87 -2.31 -6.49
CA ILE A 182 15.66 -3.27 -5.39
C ILE A 182 16.93 -4.04 -5.08
N ILE A 183 17.65 -4.52 -6.10
CA ILE A 183 18.92 -5.25 -5.94
C ILE A 183 19.98 -4.33 -5.34
N GLY A 184 20.12 -3.11 -5.87
CA GLY A 184 21.04 -2.10 -5.36
C GLY A 184 20.80 -1.77 -3.89
N ALA A 185 19.53 -1.60 -3.49
CA ALA A 185 19.16 -1.42 -2.09
C ALA A 185 19.55 -2.65 -1.24
N GLY A 186 19.34 -3.86 -1.74
CA GLY A 186 19.70 -5.10 -1.03
C GLY A 186 21.20 -5.29 -0.84
N ILE A 187 22.03 -4.73 -1.73
CA ILE A 187 23.50 -4.72 -1.59
C ILE A 187 23.92 -3.71 -0.51
N VAL A 188 23.28 -2.53 -0.49
CA VAL A 188 23.60 -1.45 0.45
C VAL A 188 23.05 -1.73 1.86
N ILE A 189 21.79 -2.15 1.97
CA ILE A 189 21.10 -2.33 3.24
C ILE A 189 21.55 -3.62 3.92
N LYS A 190 22.09 -3.50 5.14
CA LYS A 190 22.52 -4.63 5.97
C LYS A 190 21.70 -4.67 7.26
N ALA A 191 21.44 -5.86 7.77
CA ALA A 191 20.85 -6.00 9.10
C ALA A 191 21.84 -5.50 10.18
N PRO A 192 21.36 -4.86 11.27
CA PRO A 192 22.23 -4.44 12.35
C PRO A 192 22.83 -5.66 13.05
N HIS A 193 24.11 -5.56 13.42
CA HIS A 193 24.78 -6.52 14.29
C HIS A 193 24.36 -6.27 15.75
N THR A 194 24.51 -7.29 16.60
CA THR A 194 24.18 -7.25 18.02
C THR A 194 24.97 -6.22 18.84
N ASP A 195 26.12 -5.79 18.30
CA ASP A 195 27.07 -4.86 18.94
C ASP A 195 26.79 -3.39 18.64
N VAL A 196 25.70 -3.05 17.97
CA VAL A 196 25.35 -1.65 17.67
C VAL A 196 24.58 -1.08 18.86
N ASP A 197 25.18 -0.12 19.54
CA ASP A 197 24.52 0.62 20.61
C ASP A 197 23.62 1.70 20.00
N PHE A 198 22.31 1.47 20.10
CA PHE A 198 21.31 2.39 19.57
C PHE A 198 20.92 3.43 20.61
N PRO A 199 20.69 4.70 20.19
CA PRO A 199 20.09 5.69 21.07
C PRO A 199 18.78 5.14 21.67
N LYS A 200 18.63 5.23 22.98
CA LYS A 200 17.37 4.84 23.65
C LYS A 200 16.23 5.69 23.08
N ALA A 201 15.13 5.06 22.71
CA ALA A 201 13.91 5.76 22.35
C ALA A 201 13.54 6.69 23.51
N LYS A 202 13.33 7.99 23.24
CA LYS A 202 12.76 8.88 24.26
C LYS A 202 11.42 8.27 24.66
N ALA A 203 11.30 7.94 25.96
CA ALA A 203 10.02 7.48 26.49
C ALA A 203 8.98 8.57 26.14
N THR A 204 8.11 8.28 25.20
CA THR A 204 6.91 9.09 24.97
C THR A 204 6.13 9.05 26.28
N PRO A 205 5.64 10.20 26.79
CA PRO A 205 4.74 10.20 27.93
C PRO A 205 3.64 9.18 27.60
N LYS A 206 3.45 8.19 28.46
CA LYS A 206 2.39 7.18 28.29
C LYS A 206 1.09 7.96 28.12
N ALA A 207 0.58 8.07 26.88
CA ALA A 207 -0.81 8.44 26.71
C ALA A 207 -1.60 7.45 27.59
N ASN A 208 -2.51 7.98 28.41
CA ASN A 208 -3.33 7.24 29.37
C ASN A 208 -3.86 5.93 28.75
N THR A 209 -3.03 4.92 28.72
CA THR A 209 -3.42 3.56 28.43
C THR A 209 -3.59 2.93 29.80
N ASP A 210 -4.82 2.56 30.10
CA ASP A 210 -5.17 1.75 31.26
C ASP A 210 -4.01 0.80 31.61
N ASN A 211 -3.62 0.80 32.91
CA ASN A 211 -2.54 -0.01 33.47
C ASN A 211 -2.82 -1.53 33.41
N PHE A 212 -3.19 -2.05 32.24
CA PHE A 212 -3.33 -3.47 32.00
C PHE A 212 -2.06 -3.97 31.32
N GLU A 213 -1.38 -4.94 31.91
CA GLU A 213 -0.39 -5.74 31.23
C GLU A 213 -1.00 -6.30 29.94
N ILE A 214 -0.46 -5.88 28.79
CA ILE A 214 -0.92 -6.38 27.49
C ILE A 214 -0.38 -7.80 27.38
N ALA A 215 -1.26 -8.79 27.46
CA ALA A 215 -0.88 -10.18 27.26
C ALA A 215 -0.40 -10.41 25.81
N ASP A 216 0.71 -11.15 25.66
CA ASP A 216 1.22 -11.54 24.36
C ASP A 216 0.42 -12.73 23.81
N TYR A 217 -0.25 -12.54 22.69
CA TYR A 217 -1.02 -13.58 22.02
C TYR A 217 -0.25 -14.14 20.83
N THR A 218 -0.19 -15.46 20.72
CA THR A 218 0.26 -16.12 19.49
C THR A 218 -0.74 -15.89 18.36
N THR A 219 -0.33 -16.06 17.13
CA THR A 219 -1.20 -15.87 15.94
C THR A 219 -2.44 -16.76 16.02
N THR A 220 -2.29 -18.01 16.46
CA THR A 220 -3.42 -18.94 16.63
C THR A 220 -4.41 -18.47 17.69
N GLN A 221 -3.91 -17.95 18.81
CA GLN A 221 -4.77 -17.38 19.85
C GLN A 221 -5.49 -16.12 19.38
N MET A 222 -4.81 -15.25 18.61
CA MET A 222 -5.39 -14.05 18.02
C MET A 222 -6.54 -14.39 17.08
N ILE A 223 -6.33 -15.30 16.13
CA ILE A 223 -7.33 -15.69 15.11
C ILE A 223 -8.59 -16.34 15.75
N LYS A 224 -8.43 -17.02 16.88
CA LYS A 224 -9.55 -17.60 17.61
C LYS A 224 -10.43 -16.57 18.33
N ARG A 225 -10.00 -15.32 18.47
CA ARG A 225 -10.73 -14.26 19.16
C ARG A 225 -11.73 -13.57 18.22
N PHE A 226 -12.95 -13.42 18.67
CA PHE A 226 -14.00 -12.74 17.88
C PHE A 226 -13.70 -11.25 17.64
N THR A 227 -12.97 -10.63 18.58
CA THR A 227 -12.46 -9.25 18.43
C THR A 227 -11.55 -9.10 17.21
N PHE A 228 -10.72 -10.12 16.92
CA PHE A 228 -9.88 -10.11 15.71
C PHE A 228 -10.73 -10.01 14.44
N TRP A 229 -11.75 -10.85 14.29
CA TRP A 229 -12.60 -10.87 13.09
C TRP A 229 -13.41 -9.61 12.92
N ARG A 230 -13.92 -9.02 14.02
CA ARG A 230 -14.60 -7.71 13.97
C ARG A 230 -13.66 -6.62 13.44
N ALA A 231 -12.44 -6.55 13.97
CA ALA A 231 -11.45 -5.59 13.50
C ALA A 231 -10.97 -5.90 12.07
N PHE A 232 -10.82 -7.16 11.71
CA PHE A 232 -10.44 -7.59 10.37
C PHE A 232 -11.48 -7.13 9.34
N ILE A 233 -12.77 -7.40 9.56
CA ILE A 233 -13.86 -6.97 8.67
C ILE A 233 -13.93 -5.45 8.58
N LEU A 234 -13.82 -4.73 9.70
CA LEU A 234 -13.74 -3.28 9.70
C LEU A 234 -12.61 -2.78 8.80
N LEU A 235 -11.41 -3.34 8.96
CA LEU A 235 -10.24 -2.95 8.17
C LEU A 235 -10.39 -3.33 6.70
N VAL A 236 -11.04 -4.44 6.37
CA VAL A 236 -11.40 -4.79 4.99
C VAL A 236 -12.25 -3.68 4.37
N PHE A 237 -13.29 -3.22 5.07
CA PHE A 237 -14.19 -2.19 4.54
C PHE A 237 -13.51 -0.83 4.38
N LEU A 238 -12.68 -0.42 5.34
CA LEU A 238 -11.91 0.82 5.22
C LEU A 238 -10.91 0.76 4.05
N THR A 239 -10.20 -0.37 3.94
CA THR A 239 -9.21 -0.58 2.88
C THR A 239 -9.86 -0.68 1.49
N ALA A 240 -11.08 -1.22 1.42
CA ALA A 240 -11.79 -1.43 0.16
C ALA A 240 -12.09 -0.11 -0.58
N VAL A 241 -12.43 0.96 0.14
CA VAL A 241 -12.68 2.27 -0.48
C VAL A 241 -11.45 2.76 -1.23
N GLY A 242 -10.29 2.79 -0.57
CA GLY A 242 -9.04 3.24 -1.20
C GLY A 242 -8.59 2.32 -2.33
N ASN A 243 -8.66 0.99 -2.15
CA ASN A 243 -8.31 0.02 -3.19
C ASN A 243 -9.18 0.16 -4.45
N SER A 244 -10.49 0.33 -4.26
CA SER A 244 -11.41 0.55 -5.38
C SER A 244 -11.04 1.80 -6.15
N VAL A 245 -10.87 2.93 -5.45
CA VAL A 245 -10.51 4.20 -6.10
C VAL A 245 -9.15 4.08 -6.82
N ILE A 246 -8.13 3.49 -6.21
CA ILE A 246 -6.82 3.30 -6.84
C ILE A 246 -6.95 2.50 -8.15
N SER A 247 -7.84 1.50 -8.21
CA SER A 247 -7.99 0.65 -9.40
C SER A 247 -8.56 1.36 -10.61
N PHE A 248 -9.35 2.42 -10.41
CA PHE A 248 -10.01 3.19 -11.47
C PHE A 248 -9.83 4.72 -11.35
N ALA A 249 -8.86 5.20 -10.54
CA ALA A 249 -8.69 6.62 -10.27
C ALA A 249 -8.54 7.49 -11.53
N ARG A 250 -7.80 7.01 -12.54
CA ARG A 250 -7.64 7.72 -13.81
C ARG A 250 -8.97 7.88 -14.54
N ASP A 251 -9.71 6.78 -14.69
CA ASP A 251 -10.98 6.78 -15.41
C ASP A 251 -12.03 7.64 -14.67
N LEU A 252 -12.00 7.62 -13.33
CA LEU A 252 -12.86 8.44 -12.49
C LEU A 252 -12.65 9.95 -12.74
N VAL A 253 -11.39 10.42 -12.72
CA VAL A 253 -11.13 11.86 -12.91
C VAL A 253 -11.47 12.32 -14.32
N LEU A 254 -11.26 11.48 -15.32
CA LEU A 254 -11.65 11.75 -16.70
C LEU A 254 -13.19 11.87 -16.82
N SER A 255 -13.94 11.03 -16.11
CA SER A 255 -15.42 11.05 -16.14
C SER A 255 -16.04 12.32 -15.55
N VAL A 256 -15.30 13.06 -14.72
CA VAL A 256 -15.74 14.33 -14.11
C VAL A 256 -15.05 15.55 -14.74
N GLY A 257 -14.47 15.39 -15.95
CA GLY A 257 -13.99 16.49 -16.76
C GLY A 257 -12.50 16.82 -16.63
N ALA A 258 -11.68 15.94 -16.04
CA ALA A 258 -10.22 16.11 -16.12
C ALA A 258 -9.73 15.89 -17.55
N THR A 259 -8.69 16.63 -17.95
CA THR A 259 -7.99 16.36 -19.20
C THR A 259 -7.05 15.17 -19.06
N ASP A 260 -6.76 14.51 -20.16
CA ASP A 260 -5.87 13.34 -20.18
C ASP A 260 -4.46 13.66 -19.62
N SER A 261 -3.97 14.88 -19.90
CA SER A 261 -2.67 15.35 -19.40
C SER A 261 -2.62 15.52 -17.86
N TRP A 262 -3.75 15.83 -17.23
CA TRP A 262 -3.83 15.99 -15.76
C TRP A 262 -4.18 14.70 -15.01
N ALA A 263 -4.75 13.71 -15.70
CA ALA A 263 -5.26 12.52 -15.07
C ALA A 263 -4.16 11.73 -14.28
N ALA A 264 -2.97 11.54 -14.88
CA ALA A 264 -1.86 10.88 -14.20
C ALA A 264 -1.39 11.64 -12.95
N THR A 265 -1.31 12.97 -13.04
CA THR A 265 -0.94 13.84 -11.92
C THR A 265 -1.96 13.75 -10.77
N LEU A 266 -3.25 13.74 -11.06
CA LEU A 266 -4.31 13.63 -10.04
C LEU A 266 -4.29 12.28 -9.34
N VAL A 267 -4.01 11.19 -10.07
CA VAL A 267 -3.77 9.87 -9.47
C VAL A 267 -2.53 9.90 -8.56
N GLY A 268 -1.49 10.63 -8.96
CA GLY A 268 -0.31 10.84 -8.15
C GLY A 268 -0.59 11.61 -6.85
N VAL A 269 -1.46 12.61 -6.89
CA VAL A 269 -1.90 13.36 -5.69
C VAL A 269 -2.56 12.43 -4.67
N LEU A 270 -3.45 11.52 -5.12
CA LEU A 270 -4.04 10.50 -4.24
C LEU A 270 -2.95 9.67 -3.56
N ALA A 271 -1.92 9.25 -4.31
CA ALA A 271 -0.84 8.42 -3.78
C ALA A 271 0.05 9.17 -2.77
N VAL A 272 0.30 10.47 -2.97
CA VAL A 272 0.99 11.31 -1.97
C VAL A 272 0.16 11.48 -0.71
N CYS A 273 -1.14 11.74 -0.85
CA CYS A 273 -2.06 11.80 0.29
C CYS A 273 -2.10 10.47 1.06
N ASN A 274 -2.00 9.32 0.37
CA ASN A 274 -1.84 8.01 1.01
C ASN A 274 -0.58 7.96 1.90
N GLY A 275 0.56 8.44 1.41
CA GLY A 275 1.77 8.56 2.21
C GLY A 275 1.60 9.45 3.45
N LEU A 276 0.99 10.63 3.27
CA LEU A 276 0.72 11.59 4.35
C LEU A 276 -0.26 11.01 5.39
N GLY A 277 -1.29 10.28 4.96
CA GLY A 277 -2.26 9.65 5.83
C GLY A 277 -1.62 8.73 6.88
N ARG A 278 -0.55 8.02 6.52
CA ARG A 278 0.20 7.15 7.44
C ARG A 278 0.90 7.94 8.55
N ILE A 279 1.52 9.07 8.18
CA ILE A 279 2.22 9.94 9.13
C ILE A 279 1.21 10.57 10.09
N ILE A 280 0.15 11.18 9.55
CA ILE A 280 -0.90 11.86 10.34
C ILE A 280 -1.53 10.87 11.33
N THR A 281 -1.91 9.69 10.85
CA THR A 281 -2.55 8.66 11.69
C THR A 281 -1.59 8.10 12.73
N GLY A 282 -0.28 7.97 12.41
CA GLY A 282 0.74 7.58 13.38
C GLY A 282 0.87 8.59 14.53
N VAL A 283 0.91 9.89 14.20
CA VAL A 283 0.96 10.97 15.21
C VAL A 283 -0.33 11.01 16.04
N LEU A 284 -1.48 10.81 15.41
CA LEU A 284 -2.77 10.74 16.12
C LEU A 284 -2.81 9.56 17.08
N PHE A 285 -2.31 8.40 16.65
CA PHE A 285 -2.24 7.23 17.51
C PHE A 285 -1.35 7.46 18.74
N ASP A 286 -0.18 8.06 18.54
CA ASP A 286 0.75 8.37 19.64
C ASP A 286 0.18 9.38 20.65
N LYS A 287 -0.62 10.36 20.18
CA LYS A 287 -1.18 11.43 21.03
C LYS A 287 -2.54 11.08 21.62
N MET A 288 -3.44 10.50 20.85
CA MET A 288 -4.85 10.31 21.19
C MET A 288 -5.26 8.86 21.40
N GLY A 289 -4.32 7.95 21.17
CA GLY A 289 -4.52 6.52 21.38
C GLY A 289 -5.40 5.84 20.32
N ARG A 290 -5.56 4.54 20.47
CA ARG A 290 -6.17 3.64 19.50
C ARG A 290 -7.63 3.97 19.16
N LYS A 291 -8.49 4.13 20.19
CA LYS A 291 -9.93 4.29 19.99
C LYS A 291 -10.25 5.50 19.11
N PHE A 292 -9.64 6.63 19.44
CA PHE A 292 -9.80 7.85 18.67
C PHE A 292 -9.31 7.67 17.22
N THR A 293 -8.10 7.10 17.06
CA THR A 293 -7.49 6.91 15.74
C THR A 293 -8.32 6.01 14.82
N MET A 294 -8.89 4.92 15.36
CA MET A 294 -9.76 4.02 14.58
C MET A 294 -11.06 4.72 14.16
N ILE A 295 -11.70 5.50 15.05
CA ILE A 295 -12.91 6.26 14.73
C ILE A 295 -12.58 7.35 13.71
N PHE A 296 -11.51 8.10 13.92
CA PHE A 296 -11.05 9.14 12.99
C PHE A 296 -10.82 8.59 11.58
N SER A 297 -10.08 7.47 11.46
CA SER A 297 -9.82 6.83 10.16
C SER A 297 -11.12 6.38 9.48
N ASN A 298 -12.09 5.88 10.24
CA ASN A 298 -13.37 5.46 9.70
C ASN A 298 -14.20 6.66 9.22
N LEU A 299 -14.29 7.73 10.01
CA LEU A 299 -14.97 8.97 9.60
C LEU A 299 -14.33 9.57 8.36
N LEU A 300 -13.00 9.61 8.31
CA LEU A 300 -12.27 10.06 7.14
C LEU A 300 -12.62 9.25 5.88
N THR A 301 -12.78 7.93 6.01
CA THR A 301 -13.21 7.05 4.90
C THR A 301 -14.63 7.37 4.43
N ILE A 302 -15.55 7.61 5.37
CA ILE A 302 -16.93 8.00 5.06
C ILE A 302 -16.95 9.34 4.32
N PHE A 303 -16.23 10.34 4.82
CA PHE A 303 -16.14 11.66 4.17
C PHE A 303 -15.50 11.56 2.78
N ALA A 304 -14.49 10.72 2.60
CA ALA A 304 -13.86 10.46 1.31
C ALA A 304 -14.88 9.89 0.30
N ALA A 305 -15.63 8.87 0.70
CA ALA A 305 -16.65 8.25 -0.15
C ALA A 305 -17.79 9.23 -0.48
N LEU A 306 -18.28 10.01 0.51
CA LEU A 306 -19.31 11.04 0.31
C LEU A 306 -18.86 12.14 -0.63
N THR A 307 -17.64 12.68 -0.44
CA THR A 307 -17.13 13.77 -1.26
C THR A 307 -16.93 13.32 -2.71
N THR A 308 -16.42 12.09 -2.91
CA THR A 308 -16.26 11.54 -4.25
C THR A 308 -17.61 11.25 -4.90
N LEU A 309 -18.59 10.72 -4.16
CA LEU A 309 -19.96 10.55 -4.65
C LEU A 309 -20.60 11.90 -5.06
N ALA A 310 -20.45 12.92 -4.23
CA ALA A 310 -20.92 14.26 -4.55
C ALA A 310 -20.28 14.82 -5.82
N SER A 311 -18.98 14.58 -6.02
CA SER A 311 -18.27 15.00 -7.25
C SER A 311 -18.84 14.36 -8.51
N ILE A 312 -19.21 13.10 -8.45
CA ILE A 312 -19.80 12.35 -9.56
C ILE A 312 -21.20 12.89 -9.87
N LEU A 313 -22.05 13.10 -8.85
CA LEU A 313 -23.41 13.61 -9.03
C LEU A 313 -23.45 15.04 -9.54
N LEU A 314 -22.46 15.87 -9.18
CA LEU A 314 -22.35 17.27 -9.58
C LEU A 314 -21.50 17.48 -10.84
N GLY A 315 -20.84 16.45 -11.35
CA GLY A 315 -19.88 16.55 -12.46
C GLY A 315 -18.71 17.50 -12.15
N SER A 316 -18.27 17.59 -10.90
CA SER A 316 -17.33 18.61 -10.44
C SER A 316 -15.93 18.07 -10.20
N LEU A 317 -14.99 18.43 -11.07
CA LEU A 317 -13.57 18.07 -10.92
C LEU A 317 -12.94 18.61 -9.62
N PRO A 318 -13.13 19.86 -9.18
CA PRO A 318 -12.58 20.34 -7.91
C PRO A 318 -13.02 19.51 -6.71
N ILE A 319 -14.30 19.12 -6.63
CA ILE A 319 -14.81 18.26 -5.55
C ILE A 319 -14.20 16.86 -5.66
N CYS A 320 -13.99 16.35 -6.88
CA CYS A 320 -13.32 15.07 -7.10
C CYS A 320 -11.87 15.07 -6.58
N ILE A 321 -11.12 16.14 -6.83
CA ILE A 321 -9.75 16.30 -6.31
C ILE A 321 -9.75 16.23 -4.78
N ILE A 322 -10.68 16.92 -4.11
CA ILE A 322 -10.81 16.85 -2.65
C ILE A 322 -11.14 15.41 -2.23
N GLY A 323 -12.07 14.74 -2.91
CA GLY A 323 -12.42 13.35 -2.67
C GLY A 323 -11.23 12.39 -2.81
N LEU A 324 -10.39 12.59 -3.83
CA LEU A 324 -9.16 11.81 -4.02
C LEU A 324 -8.14 12.05 -2.89
N CYS A 325 -7.95 13.30 -2.47
CA CYS A 325 -7.08 13.63 -1.34
C CYS A 325 -7.54 12.93 -0.06
N LEU A 326 -8.83 13.02 0.25
CA LEU A 326 -9.43 12.37 1.42
C LEU A 326 -9.34 10.84 1.32
N THR A 327 -9.57 10.27 0.15
CA THR A 327 -9.42 8.83 -0.11
C THR A 327 -7.97 8.39 0.10
N GLY A 328 -7.00 9.14 -0.39
CA GLY A 328 -5.58 8.89 -0.16
C GLY A 328 -5.25 8.90 1.32
N LEU A 329 -5.62 9.95 2.05
CA LEU A 329 -5.39 10.07 3.49
C LEU A 329 -6.05 8.91 4.26
N SER A 330 -7.28 8.56 3.93
CA SER A 330 -8.03 7.45 4.52
C SER A 330 -7.34 6.10 4.29
N TYR A 331 -6.97 5.82 3.04
CA TYR A 331 -6.30 4.57 2.69
C TYR A 331 -4.94 4.45 3.39
N GLY A 332 -4.19 5.55 3.46
CA GLY A 332 -2.93 5.63 4.19
C GLY A 332 -3.07 5.36 5.69
N SER A 333 -4.22 5.66 6.28
CA SER A 333 -4.47 5.39 7.69
C SER A 333 -4.57 3.89 8.01
N CYS A 334 -5.03 3.05 7.06
CA CYS A 334 -5.33 1.65 7.30
C CYS A 334 -4.14 0.82 7.82
N PRO A 335 -2.93 0.84 7.22
CA PRO A 335 -1.78 0.09 7.74
C PRO A 335 -1.37 0.53 9.14
N THR A 336 -1.50 1.83 9.46
CA THR A 336 -1.20 2.36 10.78
C THR A 336 -2.22 1.88 11.81
N VAL A 337 -3.50 1.87 11.47
CA VAL A 337 -4.56 1.31 12.33
C VAL A 337 -4.37 -0.18 12.53
N CYS A 338 -3.99 -0.95 11.49
CA CYS A 338 -3.64 -2.37 11.61
C CYS A 338 -2.54 -2.61 12.64
N SER A 339 -1.45 -1.85 12.53
CA SER A 339 -0.30 -1.91 13.44
C SER A 339 -0.70 -1.55 14.88
N ALA A 340 -1.44 -0.46 15.04
CA ALA A 340 -1.93 0.03 16.31
C ALA A 340 -2.87 -0.97 16.99
N PHE A 341 -3.76 -1.58 16.24
CA PHE A 341 -4.68 -2.60 16.73
C PHE A 341 -3.92 -3.84 17.22
N VAL A 342 -3.02 -4.39 16.40
CA VAL A 342 -2.27 -5.60 16.77
C VAL A 342 -1.38 -5.35 17.98
N SER A 343 -0.64 -4.25 18.02
CA SER A 343 0.28 -3.96 19.14
C SER A 343 -0.47 -3.72 20.45
N SER A 344 -1.63 -3.05 20.42
CA SER A 344 -2.38 -2.70 21.61
C SER A 344 -3.31 -3.79 22.13
N PHE A 345 -3.66 -4.80 21.31
CA PHE A 345 -4.56 -5.90 21.70
C PHE A 345 -3.83 -7.23 21.93
N TYR A 346 -2.76 -7.50 21.16
CA TYR A 346 -2.15 -8.82 21.08
C TYR A 346 -0.66 -8.83 21.44
N GLY A 347 -0.13 -7.68 21.90
CA GLY A 347 1.23 -7.56 22.40
C GLY A 347 2.29 -7.49 21.30
N MET A 348 3.55 -7.39 21.72
CA MET A 348 4.70 -7.16 20.82
C MET A 348 5.51 -8.41 20.50
N LYS A 349 5.43 -9.46 21.31
CA LYS A 349 6.24 -10.69 21.17
C LYS A 349 6.01 -11.38 19.81
N TYR A 350 4.76 -11.50 19.39
CA TYR A 350 4.36 -12.13 18.12
C TYR A 350 3.90 -11.12 17.09
N PHE A 351 4.16 -9.83 17.33
CA PHE A 351 3.69 -8.72 16.47
C PHE A 351 4.00 -8.92 14.99
N PRO A 352 5.22 -9.29 14.53
CA PRO A 352 5.51 -9.39 13.09
C PRO A 352 4.57 -10.35 12.35
N THR A 353 4.29 -11.51 12.94
CA THR A 353 3.40 -12.51 12.34
C THR A 353 1.95 -12.09 12.45
N ASN A 354 1.52 -11.58 13.61
CA ASN A 354 0.17 -11.11 13.84
C ASN A 354 -0.18 -9.94 12.89
N PHE A 355 0.76 -9.03 12.69
CA PHE A 355 0.62 -7.91 11.77
C PHE A 355 0.54 -8.37 10.30
N SER A 356 1.30 -9.38 9.90
CA SER A 356 1.19 -9.95 8.54
C SER A 356 -0.20 -10.56 8.30
N ILE A 357 -0.78 -11.21 9.30
CA ILE A 357 -2.12 -11.81 9.17
C ILE A 357 -3.22 -10.75 9.09
N ILE A 358 -3.18 -9.71 9.92
CA ILE A 358 -4.19 -8.63 9.83
C ILE A 358 -4.10 -7.91 8.49
N ASN A 359 -2.91 -7.77 7.90
CA ASN A 359 -2.73 -7.15 6.60
C ASN A 359 -3.33 -7.94 5.43
N PHE A 360 -3.73 -9.19 5.62
CA PHE A 360 -4.53 -9.92 4.62
C PHE A 360 -5.92 -9.28 4.37
N ASN A 361 -6.32 -8.30 5.19
CA ASN A 361 -7.48 -7.45 4.88
C ASN A 361 -7.38 -6.81 3.49
N LEU A 362 -6.16 -6.51 3.02
CA LEU A 362 -5.92 -5.96 1.68
C LEU A 362 -6.35 -6.93 0.58
N ILE A 363 -6.19 -8.24 0.78
CA ILE A 363 -6.66 -9.27 -0.15
C ILE A 363 -8.18 -9.20 -0.27
N ALA A 364 -8.89 -9.27 0.86
CA ALA A 364 -10.35 -9.21 0.87
C ALA A 364 -10.88 -7.87 0.29
N ALA A 365 -10.22 -6.76 0.62
CA ALA A 365 -10.53 -5.45 0.07
C ALA A 365 -10.34 -5.37 -1.45
N SER A 366 -9.39 -6.11 -2.02
CA SER A 366 -9.16 -6.14 -3.47
C SER A 366 -10.28 -6.83 -4.25
N PHE A 367 -10.93 -7.84 -3.65
CA PHE A 367 -12.14 -8.43 -4.24
C PHE A 367 -13.31 -7.42 -4.26
N ILE A 368 -13.43 -6.56 -3.24
CA ILE A 368 -14.42 -5.47 -3.24
C ILE A 368 -14.09 -4.44 -4.34
N ALA A 369 -12.80 -4.18 -4.60
CA ALA A 369 -12.39 -3.33 -5.71
C ALA A 369 -12.79 -3.93 -7.08
N THR A 370 -12.64 -5.24 -7.26
CA THR A 370 -13.14 -5.95 -8.46
C THR A 370 -14.65 -5.84 -8.56
N LEU A 371 -15.39 -6.04 -7.46
CA LEU A 371 -16.83 -5.85 -7.44
C LEU A 371 -17.21 -4.42 -7.85
N SER A 372 -16.51 -3.42 -7.33
CA SER A 372 -16.74 -2.01 -7.69
C SER A 372 -16.54 -1.76 -9.19
N ASN A 373 -15.49 -2.32 -9.80
CA ASN A 373 -15.28 -2.22 -11.25
C ASN A 373 -16.38 -2.93 -12.06
N ASN A 374 -16.86 -4.09 -11.61
CA ASN A 374 -17.97 -4.79 -12.26
C ASN A 374 -19.28 -3.97 -12.15
N LEU A 375 -19.52 -3.33 -11.00
CA LEU A 375 -20.67 -2.44 -10.84
C LEU A 375 -20.60 -1.21 -11.75
N ILE A 376 -19.40 -0.65 -12.00
CA ILE A 376 -19.20 0.43 -12.98
C ILE A 376 -19.64 -0.04 -14.36
N SER A 377 -19.17 -1.22 -14.79
CA SER A 377 -19.49 -1.79 -16.11
C SER A 377 -21.00 -2.10 -16.26
N MET A 378 -21.66 -2.55 -15.18
CA MET A 378 -23.09 -2.88 -15.18
C MET A 378 -23.99 -1.62 -15.16
N SER A 379 -23.62 -0.60 -14.40
CA SER A 379 -24.44 0.62 -14.20
C SER A 379 -24.09 1.75 -15.19
N GLY A 380 -23.01 1.59 -15.94
CA GLY A 380 -22.51 2.62 -16.86
C GLY A 380 -21.92 3.85 -16.15
N GLY A 381 -21.62 3.76 -14.85
CA GLY A 381 -21.07 4.91 -14.10
C GLY A 381 -20.60 4.59 -12.69
N TYR A 382 -20.06 5.60 -12.02
CA TYR A 382 -19.43 5.45 -10.70
C TYR A 382 -20.41 5.60 -9.52
N THR A 383 -21.65 6.05 -9.74
CA THR A 383 -22.60 6.33 -8.67
C THR A 383 -22.91 5.09 -7.82
N LEU A 384 -23.28 3.97 -8.47
CA LEU A 384 -23.61 2.74 -7.77
C LEU A 384 -22.45 2.16 -6.95
N PRO A 385 -21.24 2.03 -7.48
CA PRO A 385 -20.08 1.63 -6.69
C PRO A 385 -19.85 2.49 -5.45
N PHE A 386 -19.95 3.81 -5.56
CA PHE A 386 -19.72 4.70 -4.41
C PHE A 386 -20.84 4.64 -3.37
N ILE A 387 -22.08 4.37 -3.76
CA ILE A 387 -23.19 4.08 -2.80
C ILE A 387 -22.84 2.81 -2.00
N VAL A 388 -22.36 1.73 -2.67
CA VAL A 388 -21.97 0.50 -1.99
C VAL A 388 -20.77 0.72 -1.06
N LEU A 389 -19.74 1.44 -1.54
CA LEU A 389 -18.54 1.77 -0.73
C LEU A 389 -18.89 2.62 0.49
N LEU A 390 -19.83 3.57 0.35
CA LEU A 390 -20.35 4.36 1.45
C LEU A 390 -21.10 3.46 2.44
N ALA A 391 -21.97 2.58 1.97
CA ALA A 391 -22.74 1.69 2.84
C ALA A 391 -21.83 0.78 3.68
N ILE A 392 -20.80 0.16 3.08
CA ILE A 392 -19.85 -0.68 3.84
C ILE A 392 -19.01 0.13 4.82
N SER A 393 -18.68 1.40 4.51
CA SER A 393 -17.94 2.27 5.44
C SER A 393 -18.79 2.71 6.65
N LEU A 394 -20.11 2.84 6.48
CA LEU A 394 -21.06 3.06 7.57
C LEU A 394 -21.21 1.81 8.45
N VAL A 395 -21.30 0.62 7.83
CA VAL A 395 -21.27 -0.65 8.57
C VAL A 395 -19.98 -0.79 9.37
N ALA A 396 -18.82 -0.39 8.78
CA ALA A 396 -17.55 -0.36 9.47
C ALA A 396 -17.58 0.55 10.71
N LEU A 397 -18.26 1.69 10.66
CA LEU A 397 -18.42 2.58 11.82
C LEU A 397 -19.19 1.90 12.97
N VAL A 398 -20.26 1.19 12.66
CA VAL A 398 -21.00 0.41 13.65
C VAL A 398 -20.12 -0.68 14.26
N LEU A 399 -19.38 -1.43 13.43
CA LEU A 399 -18.43 -2.43 13.90
C LEU A 399 -17.36 -1.85 14.82
N ASN A 400 -16.87 -0.63 14.52
CA ASN A 400 -15.85 0.05 15.29
C ASN A 400 -16.26 0.24 16.78
N PHE A 401 -17.52 0.62 17.02
CA PHE A 401 -18.05 0.76 18.38
C PHE A 401 -18.18 -0.56 19.14
N THR A 402 -18.25 -1.69 18.44
CA THR A 402 -18.37 -3.02 19.04
C THR A 402 -17.03 -3.67 19.43
N ILE A 403 -15.90 -3.07 19.02
CA ILE A 403 -14.56 -3.62 19.29
C ILE A 403 -14.18 -3.35 20.74
N LYS A 404 -14.17 -4.41 21.56
CA LYS A 404 -13.69 -4.42 22.94
C LYS A 404 -12.37 -5.16 23.03
N LYS A 405 -11.53 -4.84 24.03
CA LYS A 405 -10.30 -5.62 24.31
C LYS A 405 -10.64 -7.10 24.48
N PRO A 406 -9.76 -8.03 24.00
CA PRO A 406 -9.97 -9.45 24.15
C PRO A 406 -9.85 -9.93 25.59
#